data_73c3e0fe9576f5df968c7f5a1d6198bd
#
_entry.id   73c3e0fe9576f5df968c7f5a1d6198bd
#
_cell.length_a   1.000
_cell.length_b   1.000
_cell.length_c   1.000
_cell.angle_alpha   90.00
_cell.angle_beta   90.00
_cell.angle_gamma   90.00
#
_symmetry.space_group_name_H-M   'P 1'
#
loop_
_entity.id
_entity.type
_entity.pdbx_description
1 polymer ?
#
loop_
_entity_poly.entity_id
_entity_poly.type
_entity_poly.pdbx_seq_one_letter_code
_entity_poly.pdbx_strand_id
1 'polypeptide(L)'
;MTIDFNKNKDGLVPAIIQDANTKQVLMLGYMNEEAYQKTLDTRLVTFFSRSKNRLWTKGEESGNTLDLVDIKVDCDHDTLLVYAHPNGPTCHKGTDTCWSEKNEPSFGFISSLEHTIHQRKTEANSEKSYVASLFEKGVNKIAQKVGEEAVEVVIEAKDNNDDLFLNESADLLFHYLILLQQKGFQLKDIVKVLENRDKSK
;
A
#
# COMPACT_ATOMS: atom_id res chain seq x y z
N MET A 1 -7.27 11.69 22.50
CA MET A 1 -8.16 10.62 23.01
C MET A 1 -7.29 9.69 23.83
N THR A 2 -7.77 9.25 24.99
CA THR A 2 -6.98 8.42 25.94
C THR A 2 -7.45 6.99 25.80
N ILE A 3 -6.55 6.04 25.62
CA ILE A 3 -6.84 4.62 25.59
C ILE A 3 -7.27 4.12 26.98
N ASP A 4 -8.23 3.20 27.05
CA ASP A 4 -8.68 2.59 28.31
C ASP A 4 -8.16 1.15 28.44
N PHE A 5 -7.05 0.99 29.11
CA PHE A 5 -6.45 -0.33 29.39
C PHE A 5 -7.24 -1.17 30.38
N ASN A 6 -8.20 -0.58 31.12
CA ASN A 6 -8.99 -1.32 32.13
C ASN A 6 -10.24 -1.97 31.52
N LYS A 7 -10.58 -1.65 30.28
CA LYS A 7 -11.75 -2.23 29.60
C LYS A 7 -11.62 -3.75 29.44
N ASN A 8 -10.41 -4.25 29.23
CA ASN A 8 -10.10 -5.68 29.21
C ASN A 8 -9.54 -6.13 30.57
N LYS A 9 -9.97 -7.29 31.06
CA LYS A 9 -9.59 -7.82 32.38
C LYS A 9 -8.08 -8.07 32.55
N ASP A 10 -7.35 -8.29 31.48
CA ASP A 10 -5.90 -8.51 31.46
C ASP A 10 -5.09 -7.21 31.27
N GLY A 11 -5.76 -6.07 31.17
CA GLY A 11 -5.10 -4.77 30.96
C GLY A 11 -4.41 -4.64 29.60
N LEU A 12 -4.77 -5.47 28.62
CA LEU A 12 -4.16 -5.49 27.30
C LEU A 12 -5.12 -4.97 26.24
N VAL A 13 -4.63 -4.12 25.37
CA VAL A 13 -5.34 -3.66 24.18
C VAL A 13 -4.65 -4.17 22.93
N PRO A 14 -5.40 -4.57 21.90
CA PRO A 14 -4.82 -4.88 20.59
C PRO A 14 -4.21 -3.63 19.96
N ALA A 15 -3.05 -3.82 19.35
CA ALA A 15 -2.35 -2.79 18.58
C ALA A 15 -2.16 -3.31 17.15
N ILE A 16 -2.90 -2.72 16.21
CA ILE A 16 -2.78 -2.98 14.77
C ILE A 16 -1.66 -2.10 14.24
N ILE A 17 -0.62 -2.72 13.69
CA ILE A 17 0.52 -1.99 13.13
C ILE A 17 0.34 -1.87 11.63
N GLN A 18 0.35 -0.64 11.15
CA GLN A 18 0.21 -0.30 9.74
C GLN A 18 1.45 0.50 9.28
N ASP A 19 1.98 0.15 8.13
CA ASP A 19 3.03 0.97 7.51
C ASP A 19 2.51 2.36 7.20
N ALA A 20 3.24 3.38 7.64
CA ALA A 20 2.83 4.78 7.48
C ALA A 20 2.77 5.23 6.01
N ASN A 21 3.58 4.62 5.13
CA ASN A 21 3.66 4.96 3.71
C ASN A 21 2.71 4.11 2.87
N THR A 22 2.86 2.78 2.93
CA THR A 22 2.12 1.85 2.05
C THR A 22 0.68 1.63 2.49
N LYS A 23 0.37 1.91 3.76
CA LYS A 23 -0.90 1.58 4.44
C LYS A 23 -1.16 0.08 4.57
N GLN A 24 -0.16 -0.76 4.30
CA GLN A 24 -0.23 -2.20 4.53
C GLN A 24 -0.27 -2.51 6.03
N VAL A 25 -1.16 -3.40 6.45
CA VAL A 25 -1.16 -3.91 7.83
C VAL A 25 0.00 -4.90 7.97
N LEU A 26 0.92 -4.61 8.91
CA LEU A 26 2.16 -5.37 9.09
C LEU A 26 2.01 -6.51 10.07
N MET A 27 1.39 -6.25 11.21
CA MET A 27 1.17 -7.22 12.28
C MET A 27 0.11 -6.73 13.27
N LEU A 28 -0.33 -7.63 14.15
CA LEU A 28 -1.06 -7.31 15.37
C LEU A 28 -0.23 -7.74 16.58
N GLY A 29 -0.15 -6.88 17.57
CA GLY A 29 0.39 -7.19 18.89
C GLY A 29 -0.54 -6.72 19.98
N TYR A 30 -0.09 -6.83 21.24
CA TYR A 30 -0.84 -6.35 22.39
C TYR A 30 0.04 -5.38 23.20
N MET A 31 -0.58 -4.32 23.71
CA MET A 31 0.07 -3.36 24.57
C MET A 31 -0.68 -3.26 25.92
N ASN A 32 0.08 -3.17 26.99
CA ASN A 32 -0.38 -2.60 28.26
C ASN A 32 0.03 -1.13 28.34
N GLU A 33 -0.35 -0.44 29.40
CA GLU A 33 -0.01 0.98 29.59
C GLU A 33 1.51 1.22 29.53
N GLU A 34 2.32 0.33 30.14
CA GLU A 34 3.79 0.44 30.15
C GLU A 34 4.39 0.27 28.75
N ALA A 35 3.88 -0.68 27.92
CA ALA A 35 4.31 -0.87 26.54
C ALA A 35 3.96 0.35 25.68
N TYR A 36 2.77 0.89 25.87
CA TYR A 36 2.30 2.09 25.18
C TYR A 36 3.19 3.30 25.52
N GLN A 37 3.43 3.56 26.81
CA GLN A 37 4.28 4.66 27.23
C GLN A 37 5.72 4.51 26.73
N LYS A 38 6.29 3.30 26.82
CA LYS A 38 7.63 3.01 26.29
C LYS A 38 7.70 3.24 24.77
N THR A 39 6.64 2.91 24.02
CA THR A 39 6.56 3.19 22.58
C THR A 39 6.61 4.69 22.30
N LEU A 40 5.91 5.51 23.08
CA LEU A 40 5.93 6.96 22.93
C LEU A 40 7.30 7.56 23.26
N ASP A 41 7.92 7.11 24.36
CA ASP A 41 9.18 7.64 24.85
C ASP A 41 10.37 7.29 23.94
N THR A 42 10.42 6.04 23.47
CA THR A 42 11.54 5.54 22.65
C THR A 42 11.35 5.72 21.17
N ARG A 43 10.13 6.00 20.73
CA ARG A 43 9.70 6.02 19.33
C ARG A 43 9.88 4.66 18.61
N LEU A 44 10.06 3.57 19.36
CA LEU A 44 10.13 2.19 18.87
C LEU A 44 8.93 1.41 19.38
N VAL A 45 8.21 0.76 18.45
CA VAL A 45 6.99 0.00 18.81
C VAL A 45 7.32 -1.14 19.74
N THR A 46 6.77 -1.06 20.95
CA THR A 46 6.95 -2.02 22.04
C THR A 46 5.61 -2.65 22.40
N PHE A 47 5.59 -3.94 22.59
CA PHE A 47 4.43 -4.74 22.96
C PHE A 47 4.59 -5.36 24.34
N PHE A 48 3.49 -5.89 24.86
CA PHE A 48 3.50 -6.82 25.97
C PHE A 48 3.41 -8.25 25.47
N SER A 49 4.43 -9.05 25.72
CA SER A 49 4.45 -10.47 25.35
C SER A 49 3.66 -11.29 26.37
N ARG A 50 2.48 -11.78 25.97
CA ARG A 50 1.61 -12.61 26.84
C ARG A 50 2.27 -13.92 27.23
N SER A 51 3.06 -14.53 26.33
CA SER A 51 3.73 -15.83 26.59
C SER A 51 4.97 -15.72 27.49
N LYS A 52 5.71 -14.59 27.38
CA LYS A 52 6.93 -14.34 28.17
C LYS A 52 6.67 -13.43 29.38
N ASN A 53 5.47 -12.89 29.50
CA ASN A 53 5.03 -11.97 30.56
C ASN A 53 6.02 -10.79 30.76
N ARG A 54 6.43 -10.14 29.66
CA ARG A 54 7.35 -9.01 29.66
C ARG A 54 7.10 -8.05 28.51
N LEU A 55 7.64 -6.85 28.63
CA LEU A 55 7.76 -5.94 27.50
C LEU A 55 8.67 -6.54 26.42
N TRP A 56 8.30 -6.28 25.17
CA TRP A 56 9.03 -6.71 24.00
C TRP A 56 9.04 -5.61 22.94
N THR A 57 10.19 -5.00 22.72
CA THR A 57 10.36 -4.04 21.62
C THR A 57 10.55 -4.82 20.31
N LYS A 58 9.72 -4.52 19.30
CA LYS A 58 9.82 -5.20 18.02
C LYS A 58 11.22 -4.99 17.43
N GLY A 59 11.85 -6.08 17.06
CA GLY A 59 13.20 -6.05 16.51
C GLY A 59 14.33 -6.05 17.54
N GLU A 60 14.06 -6.20 18.84
CA GLU A 60 15.10 -6.19 19.90
C GLU A 60 16.20 -7.25 19.69
N GLU A 61 15.90 -8.36 19.01
CA GLU A 61 16.87 -9.41 18.69
C GLU A 61 17.30 -9.38 17.22
N SER A 62 16.39 -9.07 16.30
CA SER A 62 16.63 -9.16 14.84
C SER A 62 17.13 -7.88 14.21
N GLY A 63 17.05 -6.74 14.89
CA GLY A 63 17.31 -5.41 14.31
C GLY A 63 16.17 -4.86 13.46
N ASN A 64 15.17 -5.66 13.11
CA ASN A 64 14.02 -5.24 12.30
C ASN A 64 13.00 -4.51 13.17
N THR A 65 13.30 -3.27 13.56
CA THR A 65 12.47 -2.42 14.39
C THR A 65 11.29 -1.83 13.62
N LEU A 66 10.36 -1.24 14.35
CA LEU A 66 9.24 -0.46 13.84
C LEU A 66 9.33 0.93 14.45
N ASP A 67 9.67 1.93 13.64
CA ASP A 67 9.80 3.32 14.08
C ASP A 67 8.42 3.96 14.12
N LEU A 68 8.01 4.44 15.29
CA LEU A 68 6.70 5.06 15.50
C LEU A 68 6.56 6.36 14.70
N VAL A 69 5.49 6.47 13.93
CA VAL A 69 5.06 7.71 13.26
C VAL A 69 3.92 8.36 14.05
N ASP A 70 2.81 7.64 14.25
CA ASP A 70 1.61 8.13 14.94
C ASP A 70 0.83 6.98 15.57
N ILE A 71 0.00 7.28 16.56
CA ILE A 71 -0.93 6.33 17.17
C ILE A 71 -2.32 6.95 17.20
N LYS A 72 -3.30 6.19 16.74
CA LYS A 72 -4.72 6.53 16.88
C LYS A 72 -5.41 5.53 17.79
N VAL A 73 -6.34 6.04 18.56
CA VAL A 73 -7.23 5.26 19.44
C VAL A 73 -8.57 5.16 18.71
N ASP A 74 -9.20 4.02 18.75
CA ASP A 74 -10.52 3.80 18.15
C ASP A 74 -11.66 4.51 18.91
N CYS A 75 -12.88 4.37 18.41
CA CYS A 75 -14.03 5.15 18.88
C CYS A 75 -14.50 4.78 20.29
N ASP A 76 -14.22 3.57 20.77
CA ASP A 76 -14.60 3.07 22.09
C ASP A 76 -13.41 2.82 23.02
N HIS A 77 -12.22 3.33 22.62
CA HIS A 77 -11.01 3.48 23.44
C HIS A 77 -10.35 2.17 23.90
N ASP A 78 -10.46 1.10 23.11
CA ASP A 78 -9.89 -0.21 23.48
C ASP A 78 -8.97 -0.84 22.43
N THR A 79 -8.73 -0.13 21.30
CA THR A 79 -7.84 -0.60 20.22
C THR A 79 -6.93 0.52 19.74
N LEU A 80 -5.68 0.17 19.44
CA LEU A 80 -4.69 1.09 18.89
C LEU A 80 -4.45 0.79 17.40
N LEU A 81 -4.49 1.85 16.57
CA LEU A 81 -3.92 1.84 15.23
C LEU A 81 -2.59 2.59 15.26
N VAL A 82 -1.51 1.85 15.09
CA VAL A 82 -0.13 2.36 15.18
C VAL A 82 0.45 2.47 13.77
N TYR A 83 0.76 3.68 13.35
CA TYR A 83 1.49 3.95 12.12
C TYR A 83 2.99 3.90 12.39
N ALA A 84 3.69 3.07 11.64
CA ALA A 84 5.13 2.88 11.83
C ALA A 84 5.86 2.74 10.50
N HIS A 85 7.18 3.01 10.51
CA HIS A 85 8.09 2.64 9.43
C HIS A 85 8.84 1.37 9.81
N PRO A 86 8.72 0.27 9.02
CA PRO A 86 9.47 -0.95 9.27
C PRO A 86 10.93 -0.81 8.78
N ASN A 87 11.90 -1.18 9.62
CA ASN A 87 13.33 -1.26 9.29
C ASN A 87 13.74 -2.66 8.82
N GLY A 88 12.84 -3.34 8.08
CA GLY A 88 13.04 -4.69 7.55
C GLY A 88 11.80 -5.56 7.70
N PRO A 89 11.91 -6.85 7.44
CA PRO A 89 10.79 -7.78 7.54
C PRO A 89 10.14 -7.77 8.91
N THR A 90 8.82 -7.58 8.95
CA THR A 90 8.11 -7.50 10.23
C THR A 90 7.90 -8.88 10.85
N CYS A 91 7.65 -9.91 10.05
CA CYS A 91 7.42 -11.25 10.55
C CYS A 91 8.73 -11.96 10.95
N HIS A 92 8.70 -12.76 12.02
CA HIS A 92 9.83 -13.60 12.43
C HIS A 92 10.23 -14.68 11.40
N LYS A 93 9.34 -14.98 10.42
CA LYS A 93 9.62 -15.85 9.28
C LYS A 93 10.35 -15.15 8.13
N GLY A 94 10.69 -13.87 8.27
CA GLY A 94 11.38 -13.08 7.24
C GLY A 94 10.45 -12.50 6.16
N THR A 95 9.13 -12.56 6.33
CA THR A 95 8.17 -11.91 5.44
C THR A 95 7.86 -10.49 5.89
N ASP A 96 7.47 -9.61 4.97
CA ASP A 96 7.21 -8.21 5.26
C ASP A 96 6.04 -8.02 6.23
N THR A 97 5.03 -8.89 6.15
CA THR A 97 3.89 -8.89 7.04
C THR A 97 3.68 -10.27 7.70
N CYS A 98 2.93 -10.31 8.81
CA CYS A 98 2.55 -11.56 9.46
C CYS A 98 1.56 -12.42 8.64
N TRP A 99 1.03 -11.89 7.54
CA TRP A 99 0.13 -12.58 6.61
C TRP A 99 0.84 -13.05 5.34
N SER A 100 2.19 -12.96 5.30
CA SER A 100 3.03 -13.33 4.15
C SER A 100 2.77 -12.46 2.90
N GLU A 101 2.16 -11.29 3.07
CA GLU A 101 1.97 -10.30 2.03
C GLU A 101 3.19 -9.39 1.94
N LYS A 102 3.47 -8.87 0.74
CA LYS A 102 4.50 -7.86 0.54
C LYS A 102 4.04 -6.50 1.06
N ASN A 103 4.98 -5.74 1.62
CA ASN A 103 4.74 -4.37 2.04
C ASN A 103 5.02 -3.40 0.87
N GLU A 104 4.11 -3.36 -0.08
CA GLU A 104 4.18 -2.50 -1.26
C GLU A 104 2.99 -1.54 -1.30
N PRO A 105 3.15 -0.32 -1.88
CA PRO A 105 2.04 0.60 -2.09
C PRO A 105 0.91 -0.07 -2.87
N SER A 106 -0.32 0.05 -2.37
CA SER A 106 -1.51 -0.41 -3.07
C SER A 106 -2.37 0.79 -3.46
N PHE A 107 -2.78 0.82 -4.72
CA PHE A 107 -3.70 1.80 -5.28
C PHE A 107 -5.11 1.21 -5.44
N GLY A 108 -5.47 0.26 -4.58
CA GLY A 108 -6.77 -0.39 -4.57
C GLY A 108 -7.04 -1.11 -5.89
N PHE A 109 -8.19 -0.82 -6.53
CA PHE A 109 -8.58 -1.43 -7.79
C PHE A 109 -7.52 -1.29 -8.89
N ILE A 110 -6.79 -0.17 -8.95
CA ILE A 110 -5.76 0.05 -9.98
C ILE A 110 -4.63 -0.98 -9.84
N SER A 111 -4.21 -1.34 -8.63
CA SER A 111 -3.22 -2.41 -8.43
C SER A 111 -3.72 -3.79 -8.90
N SER A 112 -5.01 -4.09 -8.68
CA SER A 112 -5.64 -5.32 -9.20
C SER A 112 -5.73 -5.31 -10.72
N LEU A 113 -6.00 -4.16 -11.33
CA LEU A 113 -6.00 -3.98 -12.78
C LEU A 113 -4.61 -4.19 -13.38
N GLU A 114 -3.56 -3.62 -12.78
CA GLU A 114 -2.17 -3.86 -13.20
C GLU A 114 -1.80 -5.35 -13.14
N HIS A 115 -2.21 -6.05 -12.09
CA HIS A 115 -2.00 -7.49 -11.98
C HIS A 115 -2.70 -8.26 -13.12
N THR A 116 -3.95 -7.91 -13.42
CA THR A 116 -4.70 -8.51 -14.55
C THR A 116 -4.03 -8.22 -15.88
N ILE A 117 -3.55 -7.01 -16.12
CA ILE A 117 -2.81 -6.64 -17.33
C ILE A 117 -1.54 -7.49 -17.44
N HIS A 118 -0.80 -7.66 -16.34
CA HIS A 118 0.40 -8.50 -16.30
C HIS A 118 0.10 -9.97 -16.63
N GLN A 119 -0.97 -10.53 -16.06
CA GLN A 119 -1.41 -11.90 -16.38
C GLN A 119 -1.74 -12.05 -17.86
N ARG A 120 -2.48 -11.11 -18.46
CA ARG A 120 -2.82 -11.13 -19.88
C ARG A 120 -1.61 -11.02 -20.78
N LYS A 121 -0.56 -10.34 -20.36
CA LYS A 121 0.73 -10.28 -21.07
C LYS A 121 1.43 -11.64 -21.07
N THR A 122 1.38 -12.38 -19.97
CA THR A 122 2.08 -13.68 -19.80
C THR A 122 1.32 -14.86 -20.39
N GLU A 123 -0.01 -14.84 -20.33
CA GLU A 123 -0.89 -15.93 -20.85
C GLU A 123 -0.96 -15.99 -22.38
N ALA A 124 -0.49 -14.95 -23.08
CA ALA A 124 -0.30 -14.86 -24.54
C ALA A 124 -1.47 -15.38 -25.41
N ASN A 125 -2.73 -15.30 -24.95
CA ASN A 125 -3.89 -15.72 -25.73
C ASN A 125 -4.56 -14.49 -26.38
N SER A 126 -3.98 -14.01 -27.50
CA SER A 126 -4.43 -12.81 -28.21
C SER A 126 -5.80 -12.92 -28.83
N GLU A 127 -6.25 -14.14 -29.15
CA GLU A 127 -7.58 -14.37 -29.74
C GLU A 127 -8.74 -14.10 -28.76
N LYS A 128 -8.45 -14.17 -27.47
CA LYS A 128 -9.47 -14.04 -26.40
C LYS A 128 -9.31 -12.76 -25.53
N SER A 129 -8.24 -11.99 -25.73
CA SER A 129 -7.95 -10.83 -24.89
C SER A 129 -7.43 -9.64 -25.68
N TYR A 130 -8.17 -8.53 -25.60
CA TYR A 130 -7.75 -7.24 -26.17
C TYR A 130 -6.35 -6.83 -25.67
N VAL A 131 -6.09 -6.96 -24.36
CA VAL A 131 -4.80 -6.64 -23.76
C VAL A 131 -3.67 -7.49 -24.36
N ALA A 132 -3.87 -8.82 -24.47
CA ALA A 132 -2.88 -9.70 -25.08
C ALA A 132 -2.61 -9.31 -26.55
N SER A 133 -3.65 -8.95 -27.31
CA SER A 133 -3.50 -8.50 -28.70
C SER A 133 -2.69 -7.20 -28.82
N LEU A 134 -2.79 -6.29 -27.84
CA LEU A 134 -1.99 -5.07 -27.82
C LEU A 134 -0.51 -5.37 -27.55
N PHE A 135 -0.21 -6.29 -26.62
CA PHE A 135 1.15 -6.72 -26.36
C PHE A 135 1.79 -7.40 -27.57
N GLU A 136 1.03 -8.22 -28.29
CA GLU A 136 1.48 -8.86 -29.54
C GLU A 136 1.80 -7.82 -30.62
N LYS A 137 0.96 -6.79 -30.78
CA LYS A 137 1.17 -5.68 -31.75
C LYS A 137 2.36 -4.78 -31.35
N GLY A 138 2.80 -4.87 -30.11
CA GLY A 138 3.98 -4.21 -29.61
C GLY A 138 3.83 -2.74 -29.21
N VAL A 139 4.96 -2.17 -28.78
CA VAL A 139 5.02 -0.84 -28.15
C VAL A 139 4.44 0.28 -29.03
N ASN A 140 4.63 0.23 -30.34
CA ASN A 140 4.15 1.27 -31.25
C ASN A 140 2.62 1.37 -31.25
N LYS A 141 1.93 0.21 -31.25
CA LYS A 141 0.46 0.20 -31.20
C LYS A 141 -0.07 0.64 -29.85
N ILE A 142 0.59 0.22 -28.76
CA ILE A 142 0.22 0.64 -27.40
C ILE A 142 0.42 2.17 -27.23
N ALA A 143 1.57 2.69 -27.69
CA ALA A 143 1.85 4.13 -27.62
C ALA A 143 0.89 4.95 -28.50
N GLN A 144 0.50 4.43 -29.67
CA GLN A 144 -0.53 5.02 -30.52
C GLN A 144 -1.84 5.16 -29.74
N LYS A 145 -2.29 4.09 -29.06
CA LYS A 145 -3.53 4.13 -28.24
C LYS A 145 -3.45 5.18 -27.13
N VAL A 146 -2.36 5.24 -26.37
CA VAL A 146 -2.17 6.30 -25.37
C VAL A 146 -2.30 7.71 -25.98
N GLY A 147 -1.74 7.91 -27.18
CA GLY A 147 -1.85 9.19 -27.88
C GLY A 147 -3.28 9.51 -28.32
N GLU A 148 -4.00 8.53 -28.86
CA GLU A 148 -5.41 8.67 -29.27
C GLU A 148 -6.27 9.08 -28.06
N GLU A 149 -6.24 8.31 -26.96
CA GLU A 149 -7.04 8.59 -25.76
C GLU A 149 -6.67 9.94 -25.12
N ALA A 150 -5.39 10.30 -25.14
CA ALA A 150 -4.97 11.61 -24.61
C ALA A 150 -5.58 12.78 -25.43
N VAL A 151 -5.71 12.66 -26.73
CA VAL A 151 -6.36 13.64 -27.58
C VAL A 151 -7.87 13.69 -27.30
N GLU A 152 -8.52 12.54 -27.15
CA GLU A 152 -9.95 12.44 -26.85
C GLU A 152 -10.26 13.07 -25.48
N VAL A 153 -9.47 12.81 -24.44
CA VAL A 153 -9.58 13.51 -23.15
C VAL A 153 -9.50 15.03 -23.30
N VAL A 154 -8.58 15.55 -24.15
CA VAL A 154 -8.43 17.01 -24.37
C VAL A 154 -9.65 17.58 -25.10
N ILE A 155 -10.26 16.84 -26.01
CA ILE A 155 -11.48 17.24 -26.72
C ILE A 155 -12.65 17.31 -25.74
N GLU A 156 -12.90 16.22 -25.01
CA GLU A 156 -14.02 16.10 -24.08
C GLU A 156 -13.89 17.04 -22.87
N ALA A 157 -12.66 17.41 -22.47
CA ALA A 157 -12.43 18.40 -21.42
C ALA A 157 -12.95 19.81 -21.75
N LYS A 158 -13.28 20.09 -23.02
CA LYS A 158 -13.83 21.37 -23.46
C LYS A 158 -15.35 21.35 -23.62
N ASP A 159 -15.92 20.16 -23.65
CA ASP A 159 -17.36 19.97 -23.79
C ASP A 159 -17.99 19.82 -22.38
N ASN A 160 -19.32 19.95 -22.33
CA ASN A 160 -20.06 19.83 -21.07
C ASN A 160 -20.64 18.41 -20.88
N ASN A 161 -19.87 17.38 -21.27
CA ASN A 161 -20.25 15.98 -21.12
C ASN A 161 -19.30 15.24 -20.22
N ASP A 162 -19.59 15.26 -18.91
CA ASP A 162 -18.76 14.64 -17.88
C ASP A 162 -18.60 13.13 -18.11
N ASP A 163 -19.63 12.44 -18.60
CA ASP A 163 -19.57 11.00 -18.84
C ASP A 163 -18.57 10.64 -19.94
N LEU A 164 -18.53 11.38 -21.03
CA LEU A 164 -17.52 11.16 -22.09
C LEU A 164 -16.13 11.47 -21.57
N PHE A 165 -15.93 12.61 -20.89
CA PHE A 165 -14.63 12.96 -20.31
C PHE A 165 -14.11 11.87 -19.36
N LEU A 166 -14.97 11.30 -18.50
CA LEU A 166 -14.60 10.24 -17.56
C LEU A 166 -14.25 8.93 -18.27
N ASN A 167 -14.99 8.57 -19.34
CA ASN A 167 -14.71 7.37 -20.13
C ASN A 167 -13.35 7.47 -20.83
N GLU A 168 -13.08 8.57 -21.55
CA GLU A 168 -11.80 8.77 -22.23
C GLU A 168 -10.63 8.87 -21.25
N SER A 169 -10.85 9.49 -20.07
CA SER A 169 -9.85 9.52 -19.00
C SER A 169 -9.54 8.12 -18.45
N ALA A 170 -10.55 7.26 -18.33
CA ALA A 170 -10.37 5.87 -17.92
C ALA A 170 -9.62 5.06 -18.99
N ASP A 171 -9.94 5.24 -20.26
CA ASP A 171 -9.26 4.59 -21.38
C ASP A 171 -7.80 5.05 -21.49
N LEU A 172 -7.52 6.34 -21.31
CA LEU A 172 -6.17 6.85 -21.24
C LEU A 172 -5.36 6.18 -20.11
N LEU A 173 -5.91 6.13 -18.89
CA LEU A 173 -5.25 5.48 -17.77
C LEU A 173 -5.01 3.99 -18.03
N PHE A 174 -6.00 3.30 -18.59
CA PHE A 174 -5.91 1.88 -18.92
C PHE A 174 -4.79 1.60 -19.92
N HIS A 175 -4.74 2.31 -21.04
CA HIS A 175 -3.69 2.14 -22.06
C HIS A 175 -2.32 2.59 -21.54
N TYR A 176 -2.27 3.58 -20.65
CA TYR A 176 -1.02 3.98 -19.98
C TYR A 176 -0.47 2.88 -19.07
N LEU A 177 -1.32 2.19 -18.30
CA LEU A 177 -0.90 1.04 -17.50
C LEU A 177 -0.35 -0.10 -18.38
N ILE A 178 -0.97 -0.36 -19.54
CA ILE A 178 -0.45 -1.34 -20.50
C ILE A 178 0.93 -0.92 -21.04
N LEU A 179 1.11 0.38 -21.34
CA LEU A 179 2.40 0.91 -21.79
C LEU A 179 3.47 0.77 -20.72
N LEU A 180 3.15 1.07 -19.46
CA LEU A 180 4.07 0.87 -18.33
C LEU A 180 4.52 -0.60 -18.25
N GLN A 181 3.59 -1.54 -18.27
CA GLN A 181 3.89 -2.97 -18.26
C GLN A 181 4.72 -3.41 -19.48
N GLN A 182 4.49 -2.84 -20.66
CA GLN A 182 5.30 -3.11 -21.85
C GLN A 182 6.75 -2.63 -21.67
N LYS A 183 6.94 -1.52 -20.94
CA LYS A 183 8.26 -0.96 -20.64
C LYS A 183 8.92 -1.57 -19.41
N GLY A 184 8.25 -2.50 -18.69
CA GLY A 184 8.75 -3.14 -17.48
C GLY A 184 8.57 -2.31 -16.21
N PHE A 185 7.68 -1.32 -16.21
CA PHE A 185 7.36 -0.46 -15.08
C PHE A 185 5.95 -0.71 -14.55
N GLN A 186 5.68 -0.20 -13.36
CA GLN A 186 4.38 -0.19 -12.69
C GLN A 186 3.99 1.25 -12.29
N LEU A 187 2.73 1.47 -11.96
CA LEU A 187 2.26 2.78 -11.49
C LEU A 187 3.05 3.29 -10.28
N LYS A 188 3.45 2.40 -9.37
CA LYS A 188 4.29 2.74 -8.20
C LYS A 188 5.59 3.45 -8.58
N ASP A 189 6.19 3.12 -9.74
CA ASP A 189 7.44 3.74 -10.19
C ASP A 189 7.20 5.19 -10.59
N ILE A 190 6.06 5.47 -11.23
CA ILE A 190 5.64 6.83 -11.58
C ILE A 190 5.31 7.65 -10.33
N VAL A 191 4.56 7.05 -9.39
CA VAL A 191 4.24 7.70 -8.11
C VAL A 191 5.51 8.08 -7.36
N LYS A 192 6.51 7.20 -7.31
CA LYS A 192 7.80 7.49 -6.68
C LYS A 192 8.52 8.69 -7.31
N VAL A 193 8.44 8.86 -8.63
CA VAL A 193 8.99 10.06 -9.31
C VAL A 193 8.25 11.31 -8.87
N LEU A 194 6.91 11.26 -8.73
CA LEU A 194 6.11 12.38 -8.28
C LEU A 194 6.41 12.75 -6.82
N GLU A 195 6.51 11.77 -5.94
CA GLU A 195 6.90 11.96 -4.53
C GLU A 195 8.27 12.63 -4.38
N ASN A 196 9.25 12.21 -5.19
CA ASN A 196 10.58 12.80 -5.18
C ASN A 196 10.57 14.27 -5.64
N ARG A 197 9.71 14.61 -6.61
CA ARG A 197 9.55 16.00 -7.08
C ARG A 197 8.86 16.88 -6.04
N ASP A 198 7.93 16.34 -5.25
CA ASP A 198 7.25 17.07 -4.20
C ASP A 198 8.19 17.38 -3.02
N LYS A 199 9.03 16.41 -2.63
CA LYS A 199 10.04 16.59 -1.56
C LYS A 199 11.18 17.54 -1.95
N SER A 200 11.35 17.88 -3.22
CA SER A 200 12.40 18.77 -3.72
C SER A 200 11.96 20.24 -3.84
N LYS A 201 10.72 20.56 -3.47
CA LYS A 201 10.17 21.91 -3.36
C LYS A 201 10.25 22.41 -1.94
#